data_6be99ef8c2479a34d9c7d5b10ddce902
#
_entry.id   6be99ef8c2479a34d9c7d5b10ddce902
#
_cell.length_a   1.000
_cell.length_b   1.000
_cell.length_c   1.000
_cell.angle_alpha   90.00
_cell.angle_beta   90.00
_cell.angle_gamma   90.00
#
_symmetry.space_group_name_H-M   'P 1'
#
loop_
_entity.id
_entity.type
_entity.pdbx_description
1 polymer ?
#
loop_
_entity_poly.entity_id
_entity_poly.type
_entity_poly.pdbx_seq_one_letter_code
_entity_poly.pdbx_strand_id
1 'polypeptide(L)'
;MFMNTLLALGAAATVFIIIGGIILILVVMIIAIYNALVALRNRVKNGWAQIDVQLKRRYDLIPNLVEAAKGYMKHEKETLEAVTSARNQAMAAAKAVSANPTDGNAVKSLGGAEGALRGALGNLTVAMEAYPDLKASANMLQVQEELTTTENKVAFSRQAYNDSVMMYNTKRESFPSNIIAGMFNFSEASMFEVEDAAVKEVPKVQFT
;
A
#
# COMPACT_ATOMS: atom_id res chain seq x y z
N MET A 1 -44.23 57.54 1.79
CA MET A 1 -44.50 56.10 1.69
C MET A 1 -43.68 55.45 0.56
N PHE A 2 -43.65 55.93 -0.66
CA PHE A 2 -42.90 55.46 -1.82
C PHE A 2 -41.35 55.30 -1.59
N MET A 3 -40.72 56.28 -0.93
CA MET A 3 -39.26 56.30 -0.71
C MET A 3 -38.80 55.18 0.21
N ASN A 4 -39.58 54.84 1.22
CA ASN A 4 -39.26 53.72 2.16
C ASN A 4 -39.44 52.36 1.49
N THR A 5 -40.39 52.23 0.54
CA THR A 5 -40.54 50.97 -0.23
C THR A 5 -39.43 50.78 -1.24
N LEU A 6 -38.91 51.81 -1.88
CA LEU A 6 -37.76 51.75 -2.79
C LEU A 6 -36.46 51.39 -2.05
N LEU A 7 -36.22 51.97 -0.87
CA LEU A 7 -35.09 51.61 0.00
C LEU A 7 -35.16 50.16 0.49
N ALA A 8 -36.35 49.69 0.85
CA ALA A 8 -36.54 48.30 1.28
C ALA A 8 -36.32 47.30 0.13
N LEU A 9 -36.74 47.60 -1.11
CA LEU A 9 -36.48 46.80 -2.30
C LEU A 9 -34.98 46.72 -2.62
N GLY A 10 -34.25 47.86 -2.53
CA GLY A 10 -32.81 47.90 -2.74
C GLY A 10 -32.05 47.06 -1.70
N ALA A 11 -32.45 47.18 -0.42
CA ALA A 11 -31.85 46.36 0.65
C ALA A 11 -32.11 44.86 0.47
N ALA A 12 -33.32 44.49 0.05
CA ALA A 12 -33.62 43.07 -0.24
C ALA A 12 -32.79 42.53 -1.41
N ALA A 13 -32.64 43.30 -2.50
CA ALA A 13 -31.83 42.89 -3.65
C ALA A 13 -30.36 42.72 -3.29
N THR A 14 -29.76 43.60 -2.47
CA THR A 14 -28.37 43.44 -2.01
C THR A 14 -28.19 42.20 -1.14
N VAL A 15 -29.14 41.86 -0.25
CA VAL A 15 -29.11 40.64 0.56
C VAL A 15 -29.15 39.39 -0.33
N PHE A 16 -30.03 39.36 -1.36
CA PHE A 16 -30.06 38.22 -2.30
C PHE A 16 -28.77 38.06 -3.10
N ILE A 17 -28.12 39.13 -3.51
CA ILE A 17 -26.83 39.10 -4.21
C ILE A 17 -25.74 38.56 -3.30
N ILE A 18 -25.70 39.00 -2.03
CA ILE A 18 -24.71 38.48 -1.05
C ILE A 18 -24.93 36.99 -0.77
N ILE A 19 -26.18 36.58 -0.55
CA ILE A 19 -26.51 35.17 -0.32
C ILE A 19 -26.14 34.32 -1.55
N GLY A 20 -26.48 34.76 -2.75
CA GLY A 20 -26.10 34.11 -4.01
C GLY A 20 -24.60 33.98 -4.17
N GLY A 21 -23.84 35.03 -3.85
CA GLY A 21 -22.37 35.01 -3.84
C GLY A 21 -21.79 34.00 -2.86
N ILE A 22 -22.31 33.93 -1.64
CA ILE A 22 -21.89 32.94 -0.62
C ILE A 22 -22.18 31.52 -1.09
N ILE A 23 -23.38 31.28 -1.63
CA ILE A 23 -23.75 29.95 -2.15
C ILE A 23 -22.80 29.53 -3.29
N LEU A 24 -22.50 30.46 -4.21
CA LEU A 24 -21.57 30.17 -5.31
C LEU A 24 -20.18 29.80 -4.81
N ILE A 25 -19.65 30.54 -3.83
CA ILE A 25 -18.34 30.25 -3.20
C ILE A 25 -18.36 28.88 -2.55
N LEU A 26 -19.42 28.53 -1.81
CA LEU A 26 -19.56 27.21 -1.17
C LEU A 26 -19.59 26.08 -2.22
N VAL A 27 -20.34 26.26 -3.31
CA VAL A 27 -20.38 25.26 -4.39
C VAL A 27 -19.01 25.04 -5.03
N VAL A 28 -18.29 26.13 -5.36
CA VAL A 28 -16.93 26.05 -5.92
C VAL A 28 -15.98 25.35 -4.95
N MET A 29 -16.08 25.68 -3.65
CA MET A 29 -15.27 25.03 -2.61
C MET A 29 -15.55 23.53 -2.50
N ILE A 30 -16.81 23.10 -2.53
CA ILE A 30 -17.20 21.69 -2.51
C ILE A 30 -16.59 20.94 -3.71
N ILE A 31 -16.72 21.51 -4.92
CA ILE A 31 -16.16 20.91 -6.14
C ILE A 31 -14.63 20.80 -6.04
N ALA A 32 -13.96 21.85 -5.57
CA ALA A 32 -12.50 21.84 -5.42
C ALA A 32 -12.02 20.78 -4.42
N ILE A 33 -12.69 20.66 -3.27
CA ILE A 33 -12.36 19.65 -2.25
C ILE A 33 -12.61 18.24 -2.79
N TYR A 34 -13.75 18.00 -3.43
CA TYR A 34 -14.09 16.72 -4.04
C TYR A 34 -13.02 16.29 -5.05
N ASN A 35 -12.65 17.18 -5.98
CA ASN A 35 -11.63 16.90 -6.99
C ASN A 35 -10.26 16.63 -6.36
N ALA A 36 -9.89 17.35 -5.29
CA ALA A 36 -8.65 17.10 -4.56
C ALA A 36 -8.64 15.71 -3.90
N LEU A 37 -9.75 15.28 -3.28
CA LEU A 37 -9.89 13.95 -2.69
C LEU A 37 -9.80 12.84 -3.76
N VAL A 38 -10.46 13.03 -4.91
CA VAL A 38 -10.36 12.09 -6.05
C VAL A 38 -8.93 12.00 -6.56
N ALA A 39 -8.22 13.12 -6.71
CA ALA A 39 -6.83 13.15 -7.16
C ALA A 39 -5.90 12.38 -6.19
N LEU A 40 -6.07 12.59 -4.88
CA LEU A 40 -5.28 11.89 -3.87
C LEU A 40 -5.60 10.40 -3.81
N ARG A 41 -6.88 10.01 -3.90
CA ARG A 41 -7.28 8.59 -4.00
C ARG A 41 -6.66 7.92 -5.22
N ASN A 42 -6.60 8.60 -6.36
CA ASN A 42 -5.96 8.08 -7.55
C ASN A 42 -4.44 7.96 -7.38
N ARG A 43 -3.81 8.86 -6.60
CA ARG A 43 -2.38 8.74 -6.26
C ARG A 43 -2.12 7.49 -5.41
N VAL A 44 -2.99 7.15 -4.45
CA VAL A 44 -2.92 5.88 -3.70
C VAL A 44 -2.99 4.68 -4.65
N LYS A 45 -3.96 4.67 -5.59
CA LYS A 45 -4.09 3.60 -6.58
C LYS A 45 -2.85 3.46 -7.47
N ASN A 46 -2.26 4.57 -7.91
CA ASN A 46 -1.04 4.57 -8.72
C ASN A 46 0.17 4.08 -7.90
N GLY A 47 0.26 4.48 -6.63
CA GLY A 47 1.29 3.96 -5.72
C GLY A 47 1.19 2.44 -5.56
N TRP A 48 -0.03 1.92 -5.41
CA TRP A 48 -0.27 0.48 -5.37
C TRP A 48 0.18 -0.21 -6.67
N ALA A 49 -0.17 0.32 -7.83
CA ALA A 49 0.22 -0.28 -9.12
C ALA A 49 1.74 -0.44 -9.26
N GLN A 50 2.54 0.47 -8.70
CA GLN A 50 4.00 0.35 -8.68
C GLN A 50 4.47 -0.81 -7.79
N ILE A 51 3.83 -1.00 -6.62
CA ILE A 51 4.11 -2.15 -5.74
C ILE A 51 3.75 -3.46 -6.46
N ASP A 52 2.56 -3.54 -7.06
CA ASP A 52 2.04 -4.73 -7.71
C ASP A 52 3.00 -5.27 -8.78
N VAL A 53 3.58 -4.38 -9.60
CA VAL A 53 4.59 -4.73 -10.61
C VAL A 53 5.83 -5.37 -9.96
N GLN A 54 6.33 -4.82 -8.85
CA GLN A 54 7.53 -5.35 -8.18
C GLN A 54 7.23 -6.66 -7.44
N LEU A 55 6.06 -6.77 -6.78
CA LEU A 55 5.62 -8.01 -6.14
C LEU A 55 5.47 -9.13 -7.17
N LYS A 56 4.85 -8.84 -8.32
CA LYS A 56 4.69 -9.82 -9.39
C LYS A 56 6.04 -10.33 -9.89
N ARG A 57 7.00 -9.42 -10.13
CA ARG A 57 8.36 -9.80 -10.51
C ARG A 57 9.02 -10.70 -9.44
N ARG A 58 8.86 -10.37 -8.14
CA ARG A 58 9.38 -11.21 -7.05
C ARG A 58 8.73 -12.59 -7.03
N TYR A 59 7.42 -12.68 -7.20
CA TYR A 59 6.71 -13.96 -7.26
C TYR A 59 7.12 -14.82 -8.45
N ASP A 60 7.47 -14.20 -9.57
CA ASP A 60 7.93 -14.91 -10.78
C ASP A 60 9.37 -15.42 -10.66
N LEU A 61 10.20 -14.83 -9.78
CA LEU A 61 11.56 -15.28 -9.50
C LEU A 61 11.61 -16.47 -8.54
N ILE A 62 10.66 -16.59 -7.61
CA ILE A 62 10.67 -17.65 -6.57
C ILE A 62 10.63 -19.06 -7.15
N PRO A 63 9.86 -19.42 -8.19
CA PRO A 63 9.93 -20.73 -8.81
C PRO A 63 11.33 -21.07 -9.34
N ASN A 64 12.06 -20.09 -9.89
CA ASN A 64 13.42 -20.30 -10.39
C ASN A 64 14.38 -20.59 -9.23
N LEU A 65 14.23 -19.90 -8.08
CA LEU A 65 14.96 -20.17 -6.85
C LEU A 65 14.71 -21.60 -6.36
N VAL A 66 13.43 -22.01 -6.26
CA VAL A 66 13.03 -23.34 -5.81
C VAL A 66 13.58 -24.43 -6.75
N GLU A 67 13.51 -24.22 -8.06
CA GLU A 67 14.00 -25.19 -9.04
C GLU A 67 15.53 -25.31 -9.00
N ALA A 68 16.26 -24.20 -8.86
CA ALA A 68 17.71 -24.23 -8.70
C ALA A 68 18.12 -24.98 -7.40
N ALA A 69 17.35 -24.80 -6.30
CA ALA A 69 17.61 -25.45 -5.03
C ALA A 69 17.32 -26.96 -5.05
N LYS A 70 16.25 -27.40 -5.73
CA LYS A 70 15.83 -28.84 -5.78
C LYS A 70 16.94 -29.81 -6.20
N GLY A 71 17.81 -29.38 -7.11
CA GLY A 71 18.92 -30.22 -7.60
C GLY A 71 19.92 -30.60 -6.50
N TYR A 72 20.09 -29.74 -5.51
CA TYR A 72 21.06 -29.86 -4.41
C TYR A 72 20.43 -30.29 -3.09
N MET A 73 19.21 -29.78 -2.80
CA MET A 73 18.51 -29.90 -1.52
C MET A 73 17.41 -30.97 -1.54
N LYS A 74 17.78 -32.21 -1.90
CA LYS A 74 16.81 -33.31 -2.08
C LYS A 74 16.09 -33.72 -0.78
N HIS A 75 16.67 -33.44 0.37
CA HIS A 75 16.12 -33.78 1.70
C HIS A 75 15.30 -32.63 2.32
N GLU A 76 15.30 -31.44 1.72
CA GLU A 76 14.65 -30.21 2.22
C GLU A 76 13.30 -29.95 1.53
N LYS A 77 12.56 -31.05 1.24
CA LYS A 77 11.29 -30.93 0.50
C LYS A 77 10.28 -30.01 1.19
N GLU A 78 10.16 -30.13 2.51
CA GLU A 78 9.22 -29.32 3.30
C GLU A 78 9.55 -27.82 3.25
N THR A 79 10.84 -27.46 3.31
CA THR A 79 11.29 -26.07 3.20
C THR A 79 10.95 -25.49 1.82
N LEU A 80 11.17 -26.23 0.75
CA LEU A 80 10.86 -25.81 -0.62
C LEU A 80 9.34 -25.70 -0.86
N GLU A 81 8.55 -26.63 -0.31
CA GLU A 81 7.09 -26.58 -0.37
C GLU A 81 6.53 -25.40 0.43
N ALA A 82 7.09 -25.10 1.60
CA ALA A 82 6.70 -23.94 2.42
C ALA A 82 6.89 -22.62 1.66
N VAL A 83 8.01 -22.45 0.97
CA VAL A 83 8.26 -21.27 0.12
C VAL A 83 7.22 -21.15 -1.01
N THR A 84 6.94 -22.26 -1.68
CA THR A 84 5.96 -22.30 -2.77
C THR A 84 4.55 -21.96 -2.28
N SER A 85 4.16 -22.51 -1.12
CA SER A 85 2.87 -22.27 -0.50
C SER A 85 2.72 -20.80 -0.07
N ALA A 86 3.72 -20.27 0.63
CA ALA A 86 3.72 -18.86 1.08
C ALA A 86 3.67 -17.88 -0.12
N ARG A 87 4.43 -18.17 -1.18
CA ARG A 87 4.36 -17.40 -2.44
C ARG A 87 2.94 -17.38 -3.03
N ASN A 88 2.27 -18.54 -3.08
CA ASN A 88 0.92 -18.62 -3.65
C ASN A 88 -0.10 -17.83 -2.81
N GLN A 89 0.04 -17.86 -1.49
CA GLN A 89 -0.81 -17.07 -0.57
C GLN A 89 -0.57 -15.58 -0.75
N ALA A 90 0.70 -15.14 -0.81
CA ALA A 90 1.05 -13.75 -1.05
C ALA A 90 0.54 -13.24 -2.41
N MET A 91 0.66 -14.04 -3.46
CA MET A 91 0.14 -13.72 -4.79
C MET A 91 -1.40 -13.59 -4.81
N ALA A 92 -2.12 -14.46 -4.10
CA ALA A 92 -3.57 -14.37 -3.98
C ALA A 92 -4.00 -13.11 -3.21
N ALA A 93 -3.30 -12.78 -2.11
CA ALA A 93 -3.56 -11.57 -1.33
C ALA A 93 -3.25 -10.29 -2.14
N ALA A 94 -2.15 -10.24 -2.89
CA ALA A 94 -1.81 -9.12 -3.77
C ALA A 94 -2.89 -8.88 -4.84
N LYS A 95 -3.45 -9.96 -5.41
CA LYS A 95 -4.56 -9.86 -6.36
C LYS A 95 -5.82 -9.24 -5.75
N ALA A 96 -6.11 -9.54 -4.47
CA ALA A 96 -7.24 -8.93 -3.76
C ALA A 96 -7.05 -7.42 -3.58
N VAL A 97 -5.84 -6.97 -3.21
CA VAL A 97 -5.54 -5.53 -3.11
C VAL A 97 -5.59 -4.84 -4.48
N SER A 98 -5.12 -5.51 -5.55
CA SER A 98 -5.17 -4.94 -6.91
C SER A 98 -6.61 -4.70 -7.39
N ALA A 99 -7.59 -5.48 -6.90
CA ALA A 99 -9.00 -5.24 -7.18
C ALA A 99 -9.54 -3.99 -6.47
N ASN A 100 -9.09 -3.72 -5.23
CA ASN A 100 -9.45 -2.51 -4.48
C ASN A 100 -8.29 -2.05 -3.57
N PRO A 101 -7.40 -1.19 -4.04
CA PRO A 101 -6.23 -0.72 -3.29
C PRO A 101 -6.53 0.15 -2.06
N THR A 102 -7.78 0.50 -1.83
CA THR A 102 -8.25 1.24 -0.64
C THR A 102 -8.94 0.34 0.38
N ASP A 103 -9.02 -0.97 0.13
CA ASP A 103 -9.55 -1.94 1.10
C ASP A 103 -8.47 -2.27 2.15
N GLY A 104 -8.65 -1.72 3.34
CA GLY A 104 -7.71 -1.90 4.45
C GLY A 104 -7.56 -3.35 4.89
N ASN A 105 -8.61 -4.17 4.80
CA ASN A 105 -8.54 -5.58 5.16
C ASN A 105 -7.70 -6.37 4.15
N ALA A 106 -7.87 -6.09 2.86
CA ALA A 106 -7.06 -6.70 1.82
C ALA A 106 -5.57 -6.33 1.97
N VAL A 107 -5.26 -5.04 2.23
CA VAL A 107 -3.89 -4.56 2.44
C VAL A 107 -3.25 -5.22 3.67
N LYS A 108 -3.99 -5.32 4.79
CA LYS A 108 -3.50 -5.99 6.01
C LYS A 108 -3.27 -7.49 5.80
N SER A 109 -4.18 -8.17 5.10
CA SER A 109 -4.03 -9.59 4.74
C SER A 109 -2.78 -9.83 3.90
N LEU A 110 -2.50 -8.93 2.94
CA LEU A 110 -1.26 -8.99 2.16
C LEU A 110 -0.03 -8.80 3.04
N GLY A 111 -0.05 -7.85 3.99
CA GLY A 111 1.05 -7.64 4.93
C GLY A 111 1.42 -8.90 5.70
N GLY A 112 0.43 -9.64 6.20
CA GLY A 112 0.64 -10.92 6.85
C GLY A 112 1.18 -12.01 5.90
N ALA A 113 0.63 -12.11 4.68
CA ALA A 113 1.09 -13.08 3.68
C ALA A 113 2.53 -12.80 3.21
N GLU A 114 2.91 -11.54 3.06
CA GLU A 114 4.27 -11.12 2.75
C GLU A 114 5.25 -11.41 3.90
N GLY A 115 4.82 -11.24 5.15
CA GLY A 115 5.59 -11.65 6.32
C GLY A 115 5.85 -13.15 6.35
N ALA A 116 4.83 -13.97 6.06
CA ALA A 116 4.97 -15.43 5.95
C ALA A 116 5.92 -15.84 4.82
N LEU A 117 5.84 -15.21 3.66
CA LEU A 117 6.75 -15.46 2.54
C LEU A 117 8.19 -15.10 2.89
N ARG A 118 8.40 -13.95 3.55
CA ARG A 118 9.73 -13.55 4.03
C ARG A 118 10.30 -14.58 5.02
N GLY A 119 9.49 -15.06 5.96
CA GLY A 119 9.89 -16.10 6.90
C GLY A 119 10.28 -17.40 6.19
N ALA A 120 9.50 -17.85 5.22
CA ALA A 120 9.79 -19.07 4.44
C ALA A 120 11.09 -18.92 3.61
N LEU A 121 11.33 -17.77 2.98
CA LEU A 121 12.58 -17.48 2.26
C LEU A 121 13.78 -17.40 3.21
N GLY A 122 13.60 -16.85 4.41
CA GLY A 122 14.61 -16.84 5.47
C GLY A 122 15.01 -18.25 5.89
N ASN A 123 14.04 -19.13 6.15
CA ASN A 123 14.29 -20.54 6.47
C ASN A 123 15.00 -21.27 5.34
N LEU A 124 14.64 -21.01 4.08
CA LEU A 124 15.35 -21.58 2.93
C LEU A 124 16.81 -21.10 2.90
N THR A 125 17.05 -19.81 3.16
CA THR A 125 18.42 -19.25 3.21
C THR A 125 19.26 -19.94 4.29
N VAL A 126 18.70 -20.17 5.48
CA VAL A 126 19.37 -20.93 6.56
C VAL A 126 19.64 -22.37 6.15
N ALA A 127 18.66 -23.06 5.55
CA ALA A 127 18.87 -24.44 5.08
C ALA A 127 19.95 -24.52 4.00
N MET A 128 20.07 -23.54 3.12
CA MET A 128 21.13 -23.47 2.08
C MET A 128 22.55 -23.39 2.66
N GLU A 129 22.72 -22.99 3.91
CA GLU A 129 24.03 -22.95 4.55
C GLU A 129 24.70 -24.33 4.61
N ALA A 130 23.92 -25.42 4.65
CA ALA A 130 24.41 -26.79 4.63
C ALA A 130 24.82 -27.27 3.22
N TYR A 131 24.63 -26.45 2.16
CA TYR A 131 24.88 -26.85 0.76
C TYR A 131 25.83 -25.88 0.07
N PRO A 132 27.17 -25.96 0.29
CA PRO A 132 28.14 -25.00 -0.25
C PRO A 132 28.14 -24.94 -1.78
N ASP A 133 27.97 -26.08 -2.46
CA ASP A 133 27.96 -26.14 -3.93
C ASP A 133 26.74 -25.37 -4.52
N LEU A 134 25.61 -25.42 -3.86
CA LEU A 134 24.43 -24.62 -4.23
C LEU A 134 24.72 -23.14 -4.08
N LYS A 135 25.31 -22.71 -2.96
CA LYS A 135 25.66 -21.29 -2.72
C LYS A 135 26.67 -20.77 -3.73
N ALA A 136 27.60 -21.62 -4.22
CA ALA A 136 28.58 -21.25 -5.25
C ALA A 136 28.02 -21.28 -6.67
N SER A 137 26.81 -21.81 -6.88
CA SER A 137 26.19 -21.90 -8.20
C SER A 137 25.90 -20.51 -8.78
N ALA A 138 26.38 -20.23 -9.98
CA ALA A 138 26.17 -18.96 -10.65
C ALA A 138 24.66 -18.63 -10.84
N ASN A 139 23.85 -19.63 -11.16
CA ASN A 139 22.40 -19.47 -11.30
C ASN A 139 21.75 -19.05 -9.98
N MET A 140 22.18 -19.67 -8.86
CA MET A 140 21.65 -19.35 -7.54
C MET A 140 22.01 -17.91 -7.14
N LEU A 141 23.27 -17.53 -7.33
CA LEU A 141 23.76 -16.16 -7.03
C LEU A 141 22.99 -15.12 -7.84
N GLN A 142 22.77 -15.36 -9.13
CA GLN A 142 21.97 -14.46 -9.98
C GLN A 142 20.54 -14.30 -9.48
N VAL A 143 19.85 -15.41 -9.17
CA VAL A 143 18.45 -15.35 -8.68
C VAL A 143 18.37 -14.63 -7.33
N GLN A 144 19.33 -14.86 -6.43
CA GLN A 144 19.39 -14.17 -5.13
C GLN A 144 19.63 -12.67 -5.30
N GLU A 145 20.52 -12.24 -6.22
CA GLU A 145 20.75 -10.84 -6.53
C GLU A 145 19.49 -10.16 -7.09
N GLU A 146 18.79 -10.84 -8.01
CA GLU A 146 17.53 -10.32 -8.57
C GLU A 146 16.42 -10.24 -7.51
N LEU A 147 16.31 -11.22 -6.61
CA LEU A 147 15.37 -11.20 -5.50
C LEU A 147 15.66 -10.04 -4.54
N THR A 148 16.93 -9.85 -4.15
CA THR A 148 17.36 -8.74 -3.28
C THR A 148 17.07 -7.39 -3.95
N THR A 149 17.39 -7.25 -5.23
CA THR A 149 17.10 -6.04 -6.00
C THR A 149 15.59 -5.76 -6.03
N THR A 150 14.79 -6.80 -6.23
CA THR A 150 13.33 -6.66 -6.29
C THR A 150 12.75 -6.32 -4.92
N GLU A 151 13.28 -6.90 -3.84
CA GLU A 151 12.87 -6.57 -2.47
C GLU A 151 13.12 -5.10 -2.12
N ASN A 152 14.30 -4.57 -2.48
CA ASN A 152 14.62 -3.15 -2.33
C ASN A 152 13.63 -2.25 -3.11
N LYS A 153 13.26 -2.66 -4.33
CA LYS A 153 12.27 -1.92 -5.13
C LYS A 153 10.87 -1.98 -4.50
N VAL A 154 10.47 -3.14 -3.96
CA VAL A 154 9.21 -3.27 -3.21
C VAL A 154 9.21 -2.36 -1.99
N ALA A 155 10.30 -2.34 -1.20
CA ALA A 155 10.43 -1.48 -0.03
C ALA A 155 10.30 0.01 -0.38
N PHE A 156 10.97 0.45 -1.45
CA PHE A 156 10.88 1.84 -1.93
C PHE A 156 9.47 2.20 -2.43
N SER A 157 8.86 1.32 -3.24
CA SER A 157 7.50 1.54 -3.75
C SER A 157 6.46 1.55 -2.62
N ARG A 158 6.66 0.72 -1.58
CA ARG A 158 5.83 0.70 -0.38
C ARG A 158 5.89 2.02 0.39
N GLN A 159 7.08 2.60 0.53
CA GLN A 159 7.20 3.91 1.16
C GLN A 159 6.43 4.98 0.39
N ALA A 160 6.58 5.06 -0.93
CA ALA A 160 5.86 6.02 -1.77
C ALA A 160 4.33 5.82 -1.73
N TYR A 161 3.87 4.56 -1.64
CA TYR A 161 2.46 4.24 -1.43
C TYR A 161 1.97 4.75 -0.06
N ASN A 162 2.70 4.45 1.01
CA ASN A 162 2.34 4.86 2.37
C ASN A 162 2.30 6.40 2.51
N ASP A 163 3.23 7.11 1.87
CA ASP A 163 3.21 8.58 1.80
C ASP A 163 1.93 9.09 1.10
N SER A 164 1.53 8.41 0.02
CA SER A 164 0.30 8.73 -0.71
C SER A 164 -0.96 8.47 0.12
N VAL A 165 -0.97 7.37 0.89
CA VAL A 165 -2.04 7.04 1.85
C VAL A 165 -2.13 8.10 2.94
N MET A 166 -1.00 8.49 3.53
CA MET A 166 -0.94 9.53 4.55
C MET A 166 -1.50 10.86 4.02
N MET A 167 -1.08 11.30 2.84
CA MET A 167 -1.58 12.53 2.22
C MET A 167 -3.10 12.48 1.98
N TYR A 168 -3.60 11.34 1.49
CA TYR A 168 -5.03 11.14 1.26
C TYR A 168 -5.83 11.18 2.55
N ASN A 169 -5.43 10.43 3.58
CA ASN A 169 -6.11 10.36 4.86
C ASN A 169 -6.08 11.73 5.56
N THR A 170 -4.93 12.42 5.58
CA THR A 170 -4.81 13.78 6.13
C THR A 170 -5.81 14.74 5.46
N LYS A 171 -5.90 14.72 4.13
CA LYS A 171 -6.88 15.57 3.41
C LYS A 171 -8.31 15.19 3.74
N ARG A 172 -8.61 13.90 3.82
CA ARG A 172 -9.93 13.35 4.15
C ARG A 172 -10.38 13.78 5.56
N GLU A 173 -9.48 13.84 6.52
CA GLU A 173 -9.76 14.15 7.93
C GLU A 173 -9.74 15.66 8.23
N SER A 174 -9.06 16.46 7.40
CA SER A 174 -8.97 17.91 7.58
C SER A 174 -10.30 18.60 7.36
N PHE A 175 -10.60 19.62 8.19
CA PHE A 175 -11.74 20.50 7.97
C PHE A 175 -11.44 21.50 6.83
N PRO A 176 -12.40 21.83 5.94
CA PRO A 176 -13.76 21.30 5.83
C PRO A 176 -13.89 20.03 4.99
N SER A 177 -12.80 19.41 4.54
CA SER A 177 -12.79 18.26 3.62
C SER A 177 -13.45 17.02 4.22
N ASN A 178 -13.39 16.85 5.55
CA ASN A 178 -14.01 15.73 6.27
C ASN A 178 -15.53 15.65 6.07
N ILE A 179 -16.20 16.81 5.96
CA ILE A 179 -17.64 16.87 5.70
C ILE A 179 -17.92 16.31 4.29
N ILE A 180 -17.16 16.79 3.29
CA ILE A 180 -17.28 16.35 1.91
C ILE A 180 -16.92 14.86 1.75
N ALA A 181 -15.86 14.43 2.43
CA ALA A 181 -15.45 13.04 2.45
C ALA A 181 -16.55 12.11 2.98
N GLY A 182 -17.23 12.50 4.06
CA GLY A 182 -18.39 11.78 4.60
C GLY A 182 -19.58 11.75 3.64
N MET A 183 -19.93 12.88 3.05
CA MET A 183 -21.05 12.98 2.10
C MET A 183 -20.88 12.09 0.85
N PHE A 184 -19.65 11.95 0.35
CA PHE A 184 -19.35 11.20 -0.86
C PHE A 184 -18.68 9.85 -0.59
N ASN A 185 -18.73 9.35 0.64
CA ASN A 185 -18.22 8.03 1.04
C ASN A 185 -16.75 7.78 0.66
N PHE A 186 -15.88 8.75 0.88
CA PHE A 186 -14.44 8.54 0.80
C PHE A 186 -13.96 7.77 2.04
N SER A 187 -13.76 6.47 1.89
CA SER A 187 -13.25 5.60 2.96
C SER A 187 -11.76 5.85 3.22
N GLU A 188 -11.33 5.53 4.43
CA GLU A 188 -9.91 5.55 4.81
C GLU A 188 -9.12 4.51 4.02
N ALA A 189 -7.91 4.87 3.62
CA ALA A 189 -6.95 3.96 3.03
C ALA A 189 -5.96 3.48 4.08
N SER A 190 -5.57 2.19 4.02
CA SER A 190 -4.62 1.60 4.95
C SER A 190 -3.20 1.61 4.40
N MET A 191 -2.23 1.83 5.28
CA MET A 191 -0.81 1.68 4.97
C MET A 191 -0.48 0.21 4.73
N PHE A 192 0.47 -0.04 3.84
CA PHE A 192 1.00 -1.38 3.62
C PHE A 192 2.18 -1.61 4.56
N GLU A 193 1.92 -2.34 5.63
CA GLU A 193 2.91 -2.78 6.62
C GLU A 193 3.14 -4.27 6.46
N VAL A 194 4.41 -4.69 6.43
CA VAL A 194 4.79 -6.11 6.45
C VAL A 194 5.09 -6.47 7.91
N GLU A 195 4.39 -7.44 8.44
CA GLU A 195 4.63 -7.92 9.81
C GLU A 195 5.98 -8.65 9.85
N ASP A 196 7.00 -8.00 10.40
CA ASP A 196 8.27 -8.65 10.72
C ASP A 196 8.14 -9.31 12.11
N ALA A 197 7.99 -10.64 12.12
CA ALA A 197 7.99 -11.39 13.37
C ALA A 197 9.32 -11.21 14.16
N ALA A 198 10.43 -10.97 13.46
CA ALA A 198 11.75 -10.76 14.06
C ALA A 198 11.93 -9.39 14.75
N VAL A 199 11.15 -8.37 14.40
CA VAL A 199 11.26 -7.02 14.99
C VAL A 199 10.52 -6.93 16.34
N LYS A 200 9.66 -7.88 16.67
CA LYS A 200 8.94 -7.90 17.96
C LYS A 200 9.78 -8.36 19.15
N GLU A 201 10.95 -8.96 18.92
CA GLU A 201 11.88 -9.32 19.99
C GLU A 201 13.01 -8.29 20.09
N VAL A 202 12.89 -7.40 21.07
CA VAL A 202 14.00 -6.51 21.45
C VAL A 202 15.13 -7.39 21.96
N PRO A 203 16.36 -7.36 21.38
CA PRO A 203 17.49 -8.12 21.89
C PRO A 203 17.75 -7.73 23.33
N LYS A 204 17.60 -8.66 24.27
CA LYS A 204 18.03 -8.45 25.66
C LYS A 204 19.56 -8.48 25.69
N VAL A 205 20.19 -7.33 25.64
CA VAL A 205 21.63 -7.21 25.89
C VAL A 205 21.86 -7.54 27.37
N GLN A 206 22.41 -8.71 27.67
CA GLN A 206 22.92 -9.03 28.98
C GLN A 206 24.38 -8.58 29.02
N PHE A 207 24.65 -7.57 29.80
CA PHE A 207 26.01 -7.20 30.19
C PHE A 207 26.47 -8.17 31.28
N THR A 208 27.45 -9.02 30.98
CA THR A 208 28.22 -9.80 31.97
C THR A 208 29.41 -8.99 32.44
#